data_54d9cd85434d9820dc36a68da70c33ac
#
_entry.id   54d9cd85434d9820dc36a68da70c33ac
#
_cell.length_a   1.000
_cell.length_b   1.000
_cell.length_c   1.000
_cell.angle_alpha   90.00
_cell.angle_beta   90.00
_cell.angle_gamma   90.00
#
_symmetry.space_group_name_H-M   'P 1'
#
loop_
_entity.id
_entity.type
_entity.pdbx_description
1 polymer ?
#
loop_
_entity_poly.entity_id
_entity_poly.type
_entity_poly.pdbx_seq_one_letter_code
_entity_poly.pdbx_strand_id
1 'polypeptide(L)'
;MEDRLLDGAGRALAEGFGEVNVADVTHDSRRAGPGSVFACVRGTRADGHDHAPAAVERGAVALLVDRPLDLGPASARIVQVVVDDVRAAMGHLASSVWGQPSRQLKVVGVTGTAAKTTTTHMIAAILEAGGIRTAVSGTLSGALTTPEATDLHRWLARLVSDHRAVAMEVSSHALSLHRVDGVKFELGVFTNLGVDHLDFHRDMDDYFATKRRLFEREHCAAGLICAEDKRGRDLLADDDPNLCPRGPYSLGDVSDVHLGPTGSTFKWRDQIHRVHLPGRFNVLNAVAACRVAERLGLGTQATVAGLDALTSVRGRFERIDVVGSDVEVVVDYSHKPDALAAALRAAREIAAGELVVVFGAGGDRDRTKRPQMGTIAAELADRVVVTSDNPRTEDPATIIEEIISGCPDAENVIVEVDRRDAIDVAVGGAAPGAFVVIAGKGHETTQTIGTERIEFDDAAVARAALERRLPGRGGTL
;
A
#
# COMPACT_ATOMS: atom_id res chain seq x y z
N MET A 1 -33.13 14.07 9.35
CA MET A 1 -31.67 14.19 9.60
C MET A 1 -31.21 13.29 10.74
N GLU A 2 -32.03 13.07 11.74
CA GLU A 2 -31.79 12.13 12.85
C GLU A 2 -31.47 10.70 12.38
N ASP A 3 -32.24 10.17 11.43
CA ASP A 3 -32.01 8.81 10.89
C ASP A 3 -30.67 8.64 10.13
N ARG A 4 -30.04 9.73 9.66
CA ARG A 4 -28.77 9.66 8.92
C ARG A 4 -27.52 9.60 9.81
N LEU A 5 -27.64 10.00 11.06
CA LEU A 5 -26.55 9.96 12.03
C LEU A 5 -26.55 8.66 12.84
N LEU A 6 -27.62 7.84 12.72
CA LEU A 6 -27.87 6.70 13.60
C LEU A 6 -27.44 5.34 13.08
N ASP A 7 -27.13 5.18 11.78
CA ASP A 7 -26.71 3.90 11.21
C ASP A 7 -25.26 3.56 11.59
N GLY A 8 -25.09 2.84 12.68
CA GLY A 8 -23.85 2.20 13.11
C GLY A 8 -23.25 2.69 14.42
N ALA A 9 -23.26 3.99 14.70
CA ALA A 9 -22.69 4.54 15.94
C ALA A 9 -23.68 4.61 17.10
N GLY A 10 -24.86 4.07 16.90
CA GLY A 10 -25.79 3.83 17.97
C GLY A 10 -26.62 5.02 18.44
N ARG A 11 -27.64 4.66 19.21
CA ARG A 11 -28.71 5.49 19.78
C ARG A 11 -28.26 6.67 20.64
N ALA A 12 -26.99 6.69 21.09
CA ALA A 12 -26.48 7.74 21.99
C ALA A 12 -26.24 9.09 21.30
N LEU A 13 -26.19 9.14 19.98
CA LEU A 13 -25.91 10.36 19.21
C LEU A 13 -27.17 11.25 19.03
N ALA A 14 -28.37 10.71 19.22
CA ALA A 14 -29.61 11.38 18.85
C ALA A 14 -30.22 12.28 19.94
N GLU A 15 -29.95 12.05 21.20
CA GLU A 15 -30.67 12.71 22.31
C GLU A 15 -30.24 14.16 22.62
N GLY A 16 -29.23 14.68 21.91
CA GLY A 16 -28.69 16.03 22.19
C GLY A 16 -28.62 17.00 21.01
N PHE A 17 -28.85 16.53 19.78
CA PHE A 17 -28.83 17.40 18.61
C PHE A 17 -30.23 17.99 18.38
N GLY A 18 -30.45 19.21 18.81
CA GLY A 18 -31.41 20.07 18.12
C GLY A 18 -31.06 20.13 16.61
N GLU A 19 -31.80 20.87 15.80
CA GLU A 19 -31.53 21.00 14.35
C GLU A 19 -30.16 21.61 14.04
N VAL A 20 -29.07 20.86 14.28
CA VAL A 20 -27.71 21.24 13.86
C VAL A 20 -27.50 20.75 12.44
N ASN A 21 -27.30 21.69 11.52
CA ASN A 21 -27.00 21.35 10.14
C ASN A 21 -25.50 21.01 10.00
N VAL A 22 -25.19 19.70 9.85
CA VAL A 22 -23.85 19.20 9.69
C VAL A 22 -23.53 19.08 8.20
N ALA A 23 -22.50 19.78 7.74
CA ALA A 23 -22.04 19.79 6.36
C ALA A 23 -20.70 19.05 6.17
N ASP A 24 -19.91 18.89 7.22
CA ASP A 24 -18.57 18.29 7.16
C ASP A 24 -18.21 17.59 8.47
N VAL A 25 -17.24 16.65 8.40
CA VAL A 25 -16.60 16.02 9.56
C VAL A 25 -15.09 16.10 9.37
N THR A 26 -14.37 16.55 10.39
CA THR A 26 -12.91 16.66 10.34
C THR A 26 -12.27 16.29 11.67
N HIS A 27 -11.09 15.67 11.61
CA HIS A 27 -10.21 15.42 12.75
C HIS A 27 -9.05 16.44 12.85
N ASP A 28 -8.94 17.34 11.87
CA ASP A 28 -7.94 18.42 11.84
C ASP A 28 -8.60 19.75 12.21
N SER A 29 -8.29 20.29 13.40
CA SER A 29 -8.85 21.54 13.89
C SER A 29 -8.59 22.75 12.97
N ARG A 30 -7.53 22.71 12.17
CA ARG A 30 -7.21 23.76 11.19
C ARG A 30 -8.19 23.79 10.03
N ARG A 31 -8.86 22.65 9.76
CA ARG A 31 -9.87 22.47 8.71
C ARG A 31 -11.31 22.59 9.22
N ALA A 32 -11.47 22.78 10.53
CA ALA A 32 -12.77 23.06 11.11
C ALA A 32 -13.34 24.39 10.54
N GLY A 33 -14.64 24.42 10.29
CA GLY A 33 -15.34 25.58 9.73
C GLY A 33 -16.84 25.51 9.98
N PRO A 34 -17.61 26.48 9.47
CA PRO A 34 -19.07 26.51 9.63
C PRO A 34 -19.73 25.20 9.17
N GLY A 35 -20.55 24.61 10.02
CA GLY A 35 -21.23 23.34 9.75
C GLY A 35 -20.38 22.09 9.95
N SER A 36 -19.12 22.18 10.41
CA SER A 36 -18.30 21.00 10.65
C SER A 36 -18.54 20.39 12.04
N VAL A 37 -18.46 19.05 12.11
CA VAL A 37 -18.20 18.32 13.36
C VAL A 37 -16.70 18.12 13.48
N PHE A 38 -16.13 18.52 14.60
CA PHE A 38 -14.73 18.24 14.91
C PHE A 38 -14.61 16.98 15.78
N ALA A 39 -13.93 15.97 15.27
CA ALA A 39 -13.65 14.72 16.00
C ALA A 39 -12.36 14.87 16.82
N CYS A 40 -12.48 14.85 18.13
CA CYS A 40 -11.38 15.02 19.08
C CYS A 40 -10.60 13.70 19.25
N VAL A 41 -9.84 13.33 18.24
CA VAL A 41 -9.08 12.07 18.23
C VAL A 41 -7.84 12.18 19.11
N ARG A 42 -7.62 11.21 19.99
CA ARG A 42 -6.35 11.06 20.70
C ARG A 42 -5.28 10.52 19.75
N GLY A 43 -4.24 11.30 19.51
CA GLY A 43 -3.06 10.92 18.77
C GLY A 43 -1.92 10.48 19.67
N THR A 44 -0.83 9.98 19.07
CA THR A 44 0.39 9.58 19.82
C THR A 44 1.21 10.76 20.32
N ARG A 45 1.06 11.95 19.73
CA ARG A 45 1.83 13.16 20.05
C ARG A 45 0.97 14.30 20.59
N ALA A 46 -0.33 14.30 20.34
CA ALA A 46 -1.26 15.35 20.76
C ALA A 46 -2.64 14.75 21.01
N ASP A 47 -3.38 15.33 21.95
CA ASP A 47 -4.79 15.00 22.19
C ASP A 47 -5.66 15.99 21.39
N GLY A 48 -6.53 15.48 20.52
CA GLY A 48 -7.46 16.28 19.74
C GLY A 48 -8.41 17.13 20.60
N HIS A 49 -8.69 16.70 21.84
CA HIS A 49 -9.51 17.45 22.78
C HIS A 49 -8.91 18.82 23.13
N ASP A 50 -7.58 18.94 23.16
CA ASP A 50 -6.88 20.21 23.44
C ASP A 50 -7.10 21.24 22.31
N HIS A 51 -7.48 20.76 21.12
CA HIS A 51 -7.74 21.61 19.94
C HIS A 51 -9.22 21.93 19.75
N ALA A 52 -10.11 21.42 20.61
CA ALA A 52 -11.54 21.67 20.51
C ALA A 52 -11.91 23.17 20.59
N PRO A 53 -11.32 23.99 21.50
CA PRO A 53 -11.61 25.42 21.52
C PRO A 53 -11.31 26.10 20.18
N ALA A 54 -10.16 25.80 19.57
CA ALA A 54 -9.77 26.37 18.29
C ALA A 54 -10.70 25.92 17.13
N ALA A 55 -11.22 24.70 17.17
CA ALA A 55 -12.19 24.22 16.19
C ALA A 55 -13.53 24.95 16.32
N VAL A 56 -13.98 25.19 17.56
CA VAL A 56 -15.21 25.93 17.84
C VAL A 56 -15.08 27.40 17.39
N GLU A 57 -13.95 28.05 17.67
CA GLU A 57 -13.65 29.41 17.19
C GLU A 57 -13.69 29.51 15.65
N ARG A 58 -13.32 28.45 14.94
CA ARG A 58 -13.40 28.37 13.47
C ARG A 58 -14.79 28.06 12.94
N GLY A 59 -15.75 27.80 13.81
CA GLY A 59 -17.14 27.58 13.43
C GLY A 59 -17.59 26.12 13.41
N ALA A 60 -16.87 25.20 14.08
CA ALA A 60 -17.41 23.88 14.33
C ALA A 60 -18.75 24.00 15.09
N VAL A 61 -19.76 23.27 14.61
CA VAL A 61 -21.11 23.29 15.18
C VAL A 61 -21.31 22.19 16.21
N ALA A 62 -20.44 21.16 16.20
CA ALA A 62 -20.46 20.09 17.18
C ALA A 62 -19.07 19.48 17.36
N LEU A 63 -18.88 18.77 18.46
CA LEU A 63 -17.69 18.03 18.81
C LEU A 63 -18.05 16.55 19.00
N LEU A 64 -17.23 15.64 18.45
CA LEU A 64 -17.25 14.22 18.78
C LEU A 64 -16.12 13.97 19.78
N VAL A 65 -16.44 13.52 20.98
CA VAL A 65 -15.51 13.46 22.12
C VAL A 65 -15.64 12.12 22.87
N ASP A 66 -14.61 11.70 23.59
CA ASP A 66 -14.68 10.55 24.51
C ASP A 66 -15.01 10.95 25.96
N ARG A 67 -15.03 12.24 26.24
CA ARG A 67 -15.41 12.83 27.51
C ARG A 67 -15.98 14.24 27.34
N PRO A 68 -16.90 14.70 28.17
CA PRO A 68 -17.36 16.08 28.14
C PRO A 68 -16.19 17.07 28.34
N LEU A 69 -16.21 18.17 27.60
CA LEU A 69 -15.25 19.26 27.71
C LEU A 69 -15.91 20.50 28.30
N ASP A 70 -15.21 21.15 29.22
CA ASP A 70 -15.56 22.50 29.66
C ASP A 70 -14.90 23.52 28.69
N LEU A 71 -15.75 24.16 27.89
CA LEU A 71 -15.34 25.20 26.93
C LEU A 71 -15.72 26.60 27.40
N GLY A 72 -16.01 26.76 28.72
CA GLY A 72 -16.49 28.01 29.27
C GLY A 72 -17.85 28.45 28.68
N PRO A 73 -18.03 29.74 28.32
CA PRO A 73 -19.28 30.22 27.73
C PRO A 73 -19.71 29.56 26.43
N ALA A 74 -18.75 28.94 25.68
CA ALA A 74 -19.03 28.21 24.45
C ALA A 74 -19.71 26.85 24.72
N SER A 75 -19.57 26.28 25.92
CA SER A 75 -20.20 24.99 26.29
C SER A 75 -21.73 25.02 26.17
N ALA A 76 -22.34 26.15 26.36
CA ALA A 76 -23.81 26.31 26.27
C ALA A 76 -24.32 26.38 24.81
N ARG A 77 -23.40 26.48 23.80
CA ARG A 77 -23.76 26.71 22.41
C ARG A 77 -23.26 25.62 21.46
N ILE A 78 -22.36 24.76 21.94
CA ILE A 78 -21.76 23.70 21.16
C ILE A 78 -22.30 22.33 21.56
N VAL A 79 -22.74 21.55 20.62
CA VAL A 79 -23.18 20.18 20.89
C VAL A 79 -21.93 19.30 21.06
N GLN A 80 -21.91 18.54 22.15
CA GLN A 80 -20.86 17.55 22.39
C GLN A 80 -21.47 16.15 22.35
N VAL A 81 -20.98 15.33 21.43
CA VAL A 81 -21.38 13.94 21.30
C VAL A 81 -20.34 13.10 21.99
N VAL A 82 -20.71 12.50 23.11
CA VAL A 82 -19.79 11.63 23.86
C VAL A 82 -19.94 10.20 23.39
N VAL A 83 -18.82 9.58 22.99
CA VAL A 83 -18.74 8.20 22.50
C VAL A 83 -17.60 7.46 23.20
N ASP A 84 -17.68 6.14 23.24
CA ASP A 84 -16.61 5.31 23.83
C ASP A 84 -15.32 5.37 23.03
N ASP A 85 -15.42 5.41 21.69
CA ASP A 85 -14.29 5.51 20.76
C ASP A 85 -14.58 6.51 19.64
N VAL A 86 -13.87 7.64 19.69
CA VAL A 86 -14.00 8.71 18.69
C VAL A 86 -13.56 8.25 17.29
N ARG A 87 -12.53 7.39 17.19
CA ARG A 87 -12.05 6.89 15.89
C ARG A 87 -13.08 6.00 15.22
N ALA A 88 -13.64 5.05 15.95
CA ALA A 88 -14.69 4.17 15.44
C ALA A 88 -15.94 4.97 15.03
N ALA A 89 -16.38 5.89 15.87
CA ALA A 89 -17.57 6.69 15.61
C ALA A 89 -17.42 7.68 14.44
N MET A 90 -16.24 8.30 14.27
CA MET A 90 -16.05 9.34 13.25
C MET A 90 -16.14 8.82 11.81
N GLY A 91 -15.78 7.55 11.55
CA GLY A 91 -15.89 6.94 10.23
C GLY A 91 -17.35 6.77 9.79
N HIS A 92 -18.18 6.24 10.69
CA HIS A 92 -19.61 6.09 10.47
C HIS A 92 -20.31 7.44 10.32
N LEU A 93 -19.96 8.41 11.17
CA LEU A 93 -20.48 9.78 11.08
C LEU A 93 -20.11 10.42 9.73
N ALA A 94 -18.85 10.34 9.33
CA ALA A 94 -18.38 10.86 8.05
C ALA A 94 -19.09 10.21 6.86
N SER A 95 -19.26 8.88 6.89
CA SER A 95 -20.04 8.15 5.89
C SER A 95 -21.45 8.71 5.75
N SER A 96 -22.13 8.90 6.87
CA SER A 96 -23.51 9.39 6.89
C SER A 96 -23.62 10.82 6.40
N VAL A 97 -22.75 11.74 6.85
CA VAL A 97 -22.75 13.15 6.47
C VAL A 97 -22.55 13.32 4.95
N TRP A 98 -21.69 12.49 4.36
CA TRP A 98 -21.45 12.53 2.89
C TRP A 98 -22.33 11.57 2.10
N GLY A 99 -23.45 11.08 2.65
CA GLY A 99 -24.47 10.33 1.91
C GLY A 99 -24.05 8.91 1.54
N GLN A 100 -23.25 8.27 2.40
CA GLN A 100 -22.80 6.88 2.26
C GLN A 100 -22.15 6.58 0.89
N PRO A 101 -21.08 7.29 0.51
CA PRO A 101 -20.53 7.25 -0.86
C PRO A 101 -20.06 5.87 -1.30
N SER A 102 -19.57 5.04 -0.38
CA SER A 102 -19.14 3.66 -0.68
C SER A 102 -20.30 2.73 -1.10
N ARG A 103 -21.55 3.07 -0.80
CA ARG A 103 -22.74 2.33 -1.31
C ARG A 103 -23.12 2.72 -2.73
N GLN A 104 -22.58 3.83 -3.23
CA GLN A 104 -22.84 4.35 -4.59
C GLN A 104 -21.70 3.98 -5.56
N LEU A 105 -20.60 3.44 -5.04
CA LEU A 105 -19.40 3.04 -5.75
C LEU A 105 -19.14 1.53 -5.51
N LYS A 106 -18.60 0.83 -6.50
CA LYS A 106 -18.06 -0.52 -6.31
C LYS A 106 -16.68 -0.40 -5.67
N VAL A 107 -16.60 -0.48 -4.33
CA VAL A 107 -15.33 -0.35 -3.61
C VAL A 107 -14.68 -1.72 -3.45
N VAL A 108 -13.46 -1.89 -3.96
CA VAL A 108 -12.65 -3.09 -3.78
C VAL A 108 -11.49 -2.77 -2.85
N GLY A 109 -11.43 -3.46 -1.70
CA GLY A 109 -10.38 -3.31 -0.70
C GLY A 109 -9.34 -4.42 -0.83
N VAL A 110 -8.06 -4.07 -0.94
CA VAL A 110 -6.95 -5.05 -1.01
C VAL A 110 -6.11 -4.97 0.25
N THR A 111 -6.04 -6.07 1.00
CA THR A 111 -5.20 -6.19 2.20
C THR A 111 -4.19 -7.32 2.07
N GLY A 112 -3.14 -7.27 2.87
CA GLY A 112 -2.03 -8.22 2.92
C GLY A 112 -0.75 -7.52 3.37
N THR A 113 0.33 -8.26 3.54
CA THR A 113 1.65 -7.68 3.83
C THR A 113 2.24 -7.06 2.55
N ALA A 114 2.32 -7.81 1.47
CA ALA A 114 2.82 -7.40 0.17
C ALA A 114 1.72 -7.44 -0.91
N ALA A 115 2.05 -7.01 -2.13
CA ALA A 115 1.24 -7.07 -3.34
C ALA A 115 0.02 -6.13 -3.40
N LYS A 116 -0.36 -5.43 -2.32
CA LYS A 116 -1.52 -4.53 -2.30
C LYS A 116 -1.53 -3.53 -3.45
N THR A 117 -0.47 -2.76 -3.60
CA THR A 117 -0.35 -1.71 -4.63
C THR A 117 -0.48 -2.28 -6.03
N THR A 118 0.27 -3.33 -6.35
CA THR A 118 0.24 -3.95 -7.67
C THR A 118 -1.14 -4.51 -7.99
N THR A 119 -1.74 -5.27 -7.08
CA THR A 119 -3.08 -5.85 -7.25
C THR A 119 -4.15 -4.75 -7.43
N THR A 120 -4.08 -3.68 -6.64
CA THR A 120 -4.99 -2.54 -6.74
C THR A 120 -4.91 -1.87 -8.13
N HIS A 121 -3.70 -1.68 -8.66
CA HIS A 121 -3.51 -1.10 -10.01
C HIS A 121 -3.97 -2.04 -11.12
N MET A 122 -3.72 -3.36 -11.00
CA MET A 122 -4.24 -4.35 -11.96
C MET A 122 -5.77 -4.40 -11.96
N ILE A 123 -6.41 -4.36 -10.78
CA ILE A 123 -7.86 -4.28 -10.67
C ILE A 123 -8.38 -3.03 -11.39
N ALA A 124 -7.80 -1.86 -11.10
CA ALA A 124 -8.22 -0.61 -11.73
C ALA A 124 -8.07 -0.64 -13.24
N ALA A 125 -6.93 -1.12 -13.75
CA ALA A 125 -6.69 -1.22 -15.20
C ALA A 125 -7.72 -2.14 -15.90
N ILE A 126 -8.09 -3.26 -15.29
CA ILE A 126 -9.10 -4.16 -15.83
C ILE A 126 -10.49 -3.52 -15.81
N LEU A 127 -10.85 -2.85 -14.70
CA LEU A 127 -12.15 -2.19 -14.59
C LEU A 127 -12.28 -1.04 -15.60
N GLU A 128 -11.23 -0.24 -15.79
CA GLU A 128 -11.17 0.81 -16.82
C GLU A 128 -11.31 0.24 -18.23
N ALA A 129 -10.60 -0.85 -18.56
CA ALA A 129 -10.70 -1.53 -19.85
C ALA A 129 -12.12 -2.12 -20.06
N GLY A 130 -12.80 -2.47 -18.98
CA GLY A 130 -14.21 -2.92 -18.98
C GLY A 130 -15.23 -1.76 -19.01
N GLY A 131 -14.79 -0.49 -19.16
CA GLY A 131 -15.67 0.68 -19.21
C GLY A 131 -16.19 1.15 -17.84
N ILE A 132 -15.61 0.66 -16.74
CA ILE A 132 -15.94 1.07 -15.38
C ILE A 132 -14.88 2.07 -14.91
N ARG A 133 -15.19 3.37 -14.97
CA ARG A 133 -14.29 4.42 -14.51
C ARG A 133 -13.94 4.23 -13.04
N THR A 134 -12.64 4.03 -12.75
CA THR A 134 -12.15 3.53 -11.47
C THR A 134 -11.08 4.47 -10.90
N ALA A 135 -11.27 4.91 -9.66
CA ALA A 135 -10.23 5.61 -8.92
C ALA A 135 -9.35 4.63 -8.13
N VAL A 136 -8.10 5.00 -7.90
CA VAL A 136 -7.14 4.24 -7.10
C VAL A 136 -6.78 5.03 -5.84
N SER A 137 -6.77 4.34 -4.67
CA SER A 137 -6.24 4.87 -3.42
C SER A 137 -5.22 3.90 -2.83
N GLY A 138 -4.04 4.41 -2.53
CA GLY A 138 -2.97 3.57 -1.98
C GLY A 138 -1.65 4.33 -1.81
N THR A 139 -0.60 3.59 -1.63
CA THR A 139 0.75 4.10 -1.34
C THR A 139 1.26 5.10 -2.38
N LEU A 140 0.84 4.96 -3.65
CA LEU A 140 1.27 5.86 -4.74
C LEU A 140 0.40 7.12 -4.88
N SER A 141 -0.74 7.21 -4.19
CA SER A 141 -1.72 8.29 -4.38
C SER A 141 -1.80 9.29 -3.23
N GLY A 142 -1.13 9.07 -2.10
CA GLY A 142 -1.24 9.94 -0.94
C GLY A 142 -0.16 9.74 0.12
N ALA A 143 -0.17 10.61 1.14
CA ALA A 143 0.78 10.56 2.26
C ALA A 143 0.62 9.31 3.14
N LEU A 144 -0.57 8.73 3.16
CA LEU A 144 -0.89 7.49 3.86
C LEU A 144 -1.41 6.48 2.86
N THR A 145 -0.98 5.21 2.99
CA THR A 145 -1.50 4.11 2.17
C THR A 145 -3.02 4.01 2.21
N THR A 146 -3.62 4.26 3.37
CA THR A 146 -5.07 4.38 3.56
C THR A 146 -5.33 5.67 4.32
N PRO A 147 -6.08 6.64 3.77
CA PRO A 147 -6.37 7.91 4.43
C PRO A 147 -7.10 7.76 5.76
N GLU A 148 -7.09 8.80 6.59
CA GLU A 148 -7.96 8.87 7.79
C GLU A 148 -9.44 8.89 7.38
N ALA A 149 -10.32 8.33 8.23
CA ALA A 149 -11.72 8.07 7.88
C ALA A 149 -12.46 9.30 7.32
N THR A 150 -12.28 10.46 7.94
CA THR A 150 -12.92 11.70 7.49
C THR A 150 -12.46 12.12 6.09
N ASP A 151 -11.17 11.95 5.78
CA ASP A 151 -10.62 12.28 4.47
C ASP A 151 -11.01 11.24 3.42
N LEU A 152 -11.06 9.96 3.80
CA LEU A 152 -11.47 8.87 2.94
C LEU A 152 -12.93 9.05 2.48
N HIS A 153 -13.86 9.26 3.41
CA HIS A 153 -15.26 9.43 3.07
C HIS A 153 -15.52 10.70 2.25
N ARG A 154 -14.82 11.81 2.56
CA ARG A 154 -14.87 13.03 1.75
C ARG A 154 -14.35 12.80 0.33
N TRP A 155 -13.27 12.04 0.17
CA TRP A 155 -12.71 11.69 -1.12
C TRP A 155 -13.66 10.79 -1.91
N LEU A 156 -14.22 9.74 -1.30
CA LEU A 156 -15.21 8.87 -1.93
C LEU A 156 -16.45 9.65 -2.41
N ALA A 157 -16.94 10.59 -1.61
CA ALA A 157 -18.10 11.42 -1.98
C ALA A 157 -17.84 12.26 -3.23
N ARG A 158 -16.62 12.78 -3.41
CA ARG A 158 -16.25 13.52 -4.62
C ARG A 158 -16.23 12.65 -5.87
N LEU A 159 -15.94 11.36 -5.74
CA LEU A 159 -15.85 10.43 -6.86
C LEU A 159 -17.21 9.99 -7.39
N VAL A 160 -18.29 10.04 -6.59
CA VAL A 160 -19.62 9.55 -6.96
C VAL A 160 -20.13 10.19 -8.25
N SER A 161 -19.76 11.45 -8.53
CA SER A 161 -20.24 12.19 -9.71
C SER A 161 -19.74 11.62 -11.02
N ASP A 162 -18.52 11.06 -11.06
CA ASP A 162 -17.84 10.72 -12.31
C ASP A 162 -17.15 9.36 -12.32
N HIS A 163 -17.00 8.69 -11.18
CA HIS A 163 -16.50 7.31 -11.06
C HIS A 163 -17.62 6.32 -10.74
N ARG A 164 -17.36 5.03 -10.98
CA ARG A 164 -18.26 3.92 -10.65
C ARG A 164 -17.61 2.87 -9.76
N ALA A 165 -16.29 2.87 -9.70
CA ALA A 165 -15.54 1.97 -8.84
C ALA A 165 -14.34 2.65 -8.17
N VAL A 166 -13.88 2.04 -7.09
CA VAL A 166 -12.65 2.39 -6.39
C VAL A 166 -11.89 1.11 -6.08
N ALA A 167 -10.62 1.04 -6.46
CA ALA A 167 -9.69 0.03 -6.00
C ALA A 167 -8.76 0.66 -4.96
N MET A 168 -8.73 0.13 -3.72
CA MET A 168 -7.95 0.76 -2.65
C MET A 168 -7.16 -0.23 -1.81
N GLU A 169 -5.98 0.21 -1.39
CA GLU A 169 -5.20 -0.51 -0.40
C GLU A 169 -5.80 -0.31 1.01
N VAL A 170 -5.94 -1.43 1.73
CA VAL A 170 -6.39 -1.43 3.13
C VAL A 170 -5.26 -1.97 4.01
N SER A 171 -4.53 -1.08 4.68
CA SER A 171 -3.44 -1.45 5.58
C SER A 171 -3.97 -1.97 6.92
N SER A 172 -3.16 -2.76 7.64
CA SER A 172 -3.52 -3.21 8.99
C SER A 172 -3.67 -2.03 9.97
N HIS A 173 -2.81 -1.02 9.84
CA HIS A 173 -2.96 0.23 10.60
C HIS A 173 -4.32 0.89 10.35
N ALA A 174 -4.79 0.88 9.09
CA ALA A 174 -6.09 1.46 8.76
C ALA A 174 -7.25 0.72 9.43
N LEU A 175 -7.18 -0.61 9.44
CA LEU A 175 -8.18 -1.45 10.13
C LEU A 175 -8.11 -1.27 11.65
N SER A 176 -6.91 -1.27 12.23
CA SER A 176 -6.72 -1.09 13.67
C SER A 176 -7.10 0.31 14.15
N LEU A 177 -6.88 1.34 13.34
CA LEU A 177 -7.17 2.75 13.65
C LEU A 177 -8.54 3.22 13.10
N HIS A 178 -9.42 2.30 12.75
CA HIS A 178 -10.78 2.59 12.30
C HIS A 178 -10.90 3.54 11.08
N ARG A 179 -9.87 3.56 10.21
CA ARG A 179 -9.85 4.47 9.05
C ARG A 179 -10.83 4.10 7.95
N VAL A 180 -11.23 2.83 7.91
CA VAL A 180 -12.17 2.31 6.90
C VAL A 180 -13.56 2.02 7.47
N ASP A 181 -13.80 2.34 8.74
CA ASP A 181 -15.12 2.18 9.34
C ASP A 181 -16.15 3.08 8.61
N GLY A 182 -17.34 2.55 8.41
CA GLY A 182 -18.36 3.20 7.56
C GLY A 182 -18.18 2.99 6.05
N VAL A 183 -17.06 2.42 5.58
CA VAL A 183 -16.89 1.99 4.18
C VAL A 183 -17.55 0.62 3.99
N LYS A 184 -18.34 0.48 2.93
CA LYS A 184 -18.87 -0.82 2.47
C LYS A 184 -18.09 -1.26 1.24
N PHE A 185 -17.29 -2.32 1.40
CA PHE A 185 -16.56 -2.95 0.32
C PHE A 185 -17.47 -3.94 -0.41
N GLU A 186 -17.57 -3.83 -1.73
CA GLU A 186 -18.19 -4.84 -2.59
C GLU A 186 -17.39 -6.14 -2.55
N LEU A 187 -16.06 -6.00 -2.62
CA LEU A 187 -15.10 -7.11 -2.53
C LEU A 187 -13.90 -6.76 -1.66
N GLY A 188 -13.51 -7.68 -0.79
CA GLY A 188 -12.22 -7.69 -0.10
C GLY A 188 -11.27 -8.69 -0.77
N VAL A 189 -10.00 -8.33 -0.94
CA VAL A 189 -8.95 -9.21 -1.44
C VAL A 189 -7.87 -9.39 -0.38
N PHE A 190 -7.57 -10.63 0.00
CA PHE A 190 -6.44 -10.98 0.86
C PHE A 190 -5.31 -11.55 0.01
N THR A 191 -4.14 -10.91 0.03
CA THR A 191 -3.00 -11.33 -0.80
C THR A 191 -2.07 -12.31 -0.08
N ASN A 192 -1.52 -11.93 1.07
CA ASN A 192 -0.59 -12.74 1.86
C ASN A 192 -0.39 -12.16 3.26
N LEU A 193 0.27 -12.95 4.13
CA LEU A 193 0.77 -12.51 5.43
C LEU A 193 2.22 -12.95 5.63
N GLY A 194 3.15 -12.01 5.59
CA GLY A 194 4.55 -12.14 6.00
C GLY A 194 4.84 -11.36 7.26
N VAL A 195 6.05 -11.45 7.77
CA VAL A 195 6.49 -10.73 8.99
C VAL A 195 6.58 -9.24 8.69
N ASP A 196 5.73 -8.45 9.36
CA ASP A 196 5.69 -7.00 9.22
C ASP A 196 4.98 -6.36 10.42
N HIS A 197 5.25 -5.07 10.65
CA HIS A 197 4.51 -4.23 11.61
C HIS A 197 4.43 -4.77 13.04
N LEU A 198 5.44 -5.56 13.49
CA LEU A 198 5.52 -6.04 14.87
C LEU A 198 5.97 -4.93 15.86
N ASP A 199 6.31 -3.76 15.35
CA ASP A 199 6.45 -2.51 16.10
C ASP A 199 5.09 -1.91 16.49
N PHE A 200 4.02 -2.32 15.83
CA PHE A 200 2.65 -1.85 16.05
C PHE A 200 1.73 -2.96 16.54
N HIS A 201 1.79 -4.15 15.96
CA HIS A 201 1.02 -5.33 16.37
C HIS A 201 1.79 -6.12 17.43
N ARG A 202 1.06 -6.71 18.38
CA ARG A 202 1.66 -7.51 19.47
C ARG A 202 2.43 -8.73 18.95
N ASP A 203 1.88 -9.39 17.94
CA ASP A 203 2.39 -10.61 17.33
C ASP A 203 1.75 -10.85 15.96
N MET A 204 2.14 -11.95 15.30
CA MET A 204 1.62 -12.31 13.98
C MET A 204 0.14 -12.72 14.00
N ASP A 205 -0.38 -13.18 15.12
CA ASP A 205 -1.79 -13.54 15.24
C ASP A 205 -2.67 -12.28 15.38
N ASP A 206 -2.23 -11.29 16.15
CA ASP A 206 -2.86 -9.97 16.24
C ASP A 206 -2.84 -9.24 14.88
N TYR A 207 -1.70 -9.32 14.16
CA TYR A 207 -1.57 -8.77 12.82
C TYR A 207 -2.53 -9.44 11.82
N PHE A 208 -2.66 -10.76 11.88
CA PHE A 208 -3.62 -11.52 11.06
C PHE A 208 -5.07 -11.17 11.44
N ALA A 209 -5.42 -11.20 12.74
CA ALA A 209 -6.75 -10.88 13.25
C ALA A 209 -7.18 -9.47 12.80
N THR A 210 -6.26 -8.52 12.82
CA THR A 210 -6.53 -7.16 12.33
C THR A 210 -6.88 -7.15 10.84
N LYS A 211 -6.12 -7.85 9.98
CA LYS A 211 -6.44 -7.90 8.54
C LYS A 211 -7.73 -8.66 8.23
N ARG A 212 -8.03 -9.69 9.04
CA ARG A 212 -9.26 -10.49 8.96
C ARG A 212 -10.51 -9.61 9.09
N ARG A 213 -10.45 -8.51 9.86
CA ARG A 213 -11.57 -7.56 10.03
C ARG A 213 -12.12 -7.03 8.71
N LEU A 214 -11.30 -6.87 7.67
CA LEU A 214 -11.78 -6.46 6.35
C LEU A 214 -12.90 -7.38 5.82
N PHE A 215 -12.88 -8.66 6.21
CA PHE A 215 -13.82 -9.69 5.74
C PHE A 215 -15.03 -9.87 6.66
N GLU A 216 -15.18 -9.06 7.67
CA GLU A 216 -16.41 -9.01 8.47
C GLU A 216 -17.57 -8.45 7.63
N ARG A 217 -18.79 -8.99 7.83
CA ARG A 217 -20.00 -8.58 7.10
C ARG A 217 -20.32 -7.11 7.25
N GLU A 218 -19.84 -6.51 8.31
CA GLU A 218 -19.95 -5.07 8.53
C GLU A 218 -19.18 -4.29 7.45
N HIS A 219 -18.00 -4.75 7.08
CA HIS A 219 -17.13 -4.07 6.11
C HIS A 219 -17.33 -4.56 4.68
N CYS A 220 -17.51 -5.88 4.46
CA CYS A 220 -17.36 -6.47 3.15
C CYS A 220 -18.54 -7.38 2.76
N ALA A 221 -18.98 -7.30 1.50
CA ALA A 221 -20.04 -8.17 0.98
C ALA A 221 -19.50 -9.56 0.59
N ALA A 222 -18.28 -9.65 0.02
CA ALA A 222 -17.64 -10.91 -0.33
C ALA A 222 -16.12 -10.79 -0.35
N GLY A 223 -15.41 -11.92 -0.13
CA GLY A 223 -13.95 -11.99 -0.08
C GLY A 223 -13.34 -12.87 -1.16
N LEU A 224 -12.16 -12.49 -1.65
CA LEU A 224 -11.27 -13.29 -2.49
C LEU A 224 -9.95 -13.46 -1.75
N ILE A 225 -9.58 -14.71 -1.47
CA ILE A 225 -8.51 -15.06 -0.55
C ILE A 225 -7.45 -15.87 -1.29
N CYS A 226 -6.18 -15.47 -1.18
CA CYS A 226 -5.06 -16.22 -1.72
C CYS A 226 -4.89 -17.57 -1.04
N ALA A 227 -5.10 -18.66 -1.76
CA ALA A 227 -4.94 -20.03 -1.24
C ALA A 227 -3.47 -20.49 -1.21
N GLU A 228 -2.55 -19.78 -1.86
CA GLU A 228 -1.10 -20.06 -1.77
C GLU A 228 -0.55 -19.67 -0.39
N ASP A 229 -1.15 -18.67 0.27
CA ASP A 229 -0.74 -18.21 1.58
C ASP A 229 -1.33 -19.09 2.70
N LYS A 230 -0.52 -19.40 3.73
CA LYS A 230 -0.97 -20.23 4.84
C LYS A 230 -2.13 -19.56 5.60
N ARG A 231 -1.98 -18.28 5.94
CA ARG A 231 -3.03 -17.51 6.65
C ARG A 231 -4.25 -17.25 5.77
N GLY A 232 -4.04 -17.21 4.44
CA GLY A 232 -5.15 -17.22 3.48
C GLY A 232 -5.97 -18.51 3.59
N ARG A 233 -5.33 -19.67 3.66
CA ARG A 233 -6.03 -20.95 3.90
C ARG A 233 -6.72 -21.00 5.24
N ASP A 234 -6.09 -20.47 6.30
CA ASP A 234 -6.71 -20.36 7.63
C ASP A 234 -7.99 -19.50 7.55
N LEU A 235 -7.94 -18.35 6.83
CA LEU A 235 -9.09 -17.47 6.63
C LEU A 235 -10.20 -18.13 5.78
N LEU A 236 -9.85 -18.94 4.80
CA LEU A 236 -10.84 -19.71 4.00
C LEU A 236 -11.56 -20.76 4.83
N ALA A 237 -10.86 -21.41 5.77
CA ALA A 237 -11.39 -22.45 6.63
C ALA A 237 -12.13 -21.89 7.88
N ASP A 238 -12.04 -20.58 8.12
CA ASP A 238 -12.70 -19.95 9.26
C ASP A 238 -14.23 -19.95 9.07
N ASP A 239 -14.96 -20.52 10.01
CA ASP A 239 -16.42 -20.68 9.96
C ASP A 239 -17.18 -19.62 10.78
N ASP A 240 -16.52 -18.57 11.23
CA ASP A 240 -17.15 -17.46 11.95
C ASP A 240 -18.31 -16.85 11.12
N PRO A 241 -19.56 -16.89 11.63
CA PRO A 241 -20.73 -16.39 10.93
C PRO A 241 -20.70 -14.88 10.68
N ASN A 242 -19.84 -14.14 11.39
CA ASN A 242 -19.67 -12.71 11.17
C ASN A 242 -18.87 -12.39 9.92
N LEU A 243 -18.16 -13.35 9.35
CA LEU A 243 -17.42 -13.15 8.11
C LEU A 243 -18.32 -13.23 6.87
N CYS A 244 -17.97 -12.44 5.86
CA CYS A 244 -18.63 -12.48 4.57
C CYS A 244 -18.34 -13.80 3.83
N PRO A 245 -19.14 -14.19 2.81
CA PRO A 245 -18.82 -15.29 1.91
C PRO A 245 -17.44 -15.07 1.25
N ARG A 246 -16.58 -16.10 1.27
CA ARG A 246 -15.22 -16.02 0.74
C ARG A 246 -14.96 -17.13 -0.27
N GLY A 247 -14.13 -16.84 -1.27
CA GLY A 247 -13.68 -17.82 -2.25
C GLY A 247 -12.18 -17.73 -2.48
N PRO A 248 -11.54 -18.86 -2.84
CA PRO A 248 -10.11 -18.89 -3.11
C PRO A 248 -9.76 -18.29 -4.48
N TYR A 249 -8.49 -17.86 -4.60
CA TYR A 249 -7.78 -17.75 -5.85
C TYR A 249 -6.34 -18.28 -5.67
N SER A 250 -5.75 -18.82 -6.74
CA SER A 250 -4.43 -19.42 -6.70
C SER A 250 -3.80 -19.49 -8.11
N LEU A 251 -2.53 -19.87 -8.19
CA LEU A 251 -1.89 -20.21 -9.48
C LEU A 251 -2.53 -21.43 -10.16
N GLY A 252 -3.25 -22.27 -9.42
CA GLY A 252 -4.05 -23.36 -9.99
C GLY A 252 -5.23 -22.90 -10.85
N ASP A 253 -5.61 -21.62 -10.79
CA ASP A 253 -6.65 -21.03 -11.65
C ASP A 253 -6.16 -20.80 -13.09
N VAL A 254 -4.84 -20.89 -13.37
CA VAL A 254 -4.22 -20.62 -14.67
C VAL A 254 -3.40 -21.78 -15.17
N SER A 255 -3.17 -21.83 -16.49
CA SER A 255 -2.26 -22.76 -17.16
C SER A 255 -1.30 -22.01 -18.09
N ASP A 256 -0.38 -22.76 -18.71
CA ASP A 256 0.56 -22.24 -19.73
C ASP A 256 1.30 -20.98 -19.27
N VAL A 257 1.81 -21.01 -18.02
CA VAL A 257 2.52 -19.89 -17.41
C VAL A 257 3.95 -19.84 -17.96
N HIS A 258 4.27 -18.75 -18.66
CA HIS A 258 5.60 -18.45 -19.15
C HIS A 258 6.11 -17.17 -18.48
N LEU A 259 7.25 -17.29 -17.80
CA LEU A 259 7.89 -16.17 -17.10
C LEU A 259 9.08 -15.67 -17.92
N GLY A 260 9.25 -14.35 -17.97
CA GLY A 260 10.38 -13.72 -18.62
C GLY A 260 10.75 -12.38 -18.00
N PRO A 261 11.92 -11.83 -18.35
CA PRO A 261 12.41 -10.58 -17.78
C PRO A 261 11.55 -9.36 -18.19
N THR A 262 10.83 -9.47 -19.30
CA THR A 262 9.97 -8.38 -19.83
C THR A 262 8.50 -8.53 -19.43
N GLY A 263 8.18 -9.52 -18.58
CA GLY A 263 6.84 -9.84 -18.16
C GLY A 263 6.51 -11.30 -18.26
N SER A 264 5.24 -11.64 -18.06
CA SER A 264 4.76 -13.02 -18.05
C SER A 264 3.52 -13.17 -18.92
N THR A 265 3.31 -14.39 -19.45
CA THR A 265 2.04 -14.77 -20.08
C THR A 265 1.46 -15.99 -19.39
N PHE A 266 0.14 -16.09 -19.37
CA PHE A 266 -0.58 -17.23 -18.82
C PHE A 266 -1.95 -17.37 -19.48
N LYS A 267 -2.54 -18.56 -19.39
CA LYS A 267 -3.88 -18.83 -19.88
C LYS A 267 -4.86 -18.83 -18.71
N TRP A 268 -5.91 -18.00 -18.80
CA TRP A 268 -7.02 -17.94 -17.87
C TRP A 268 -8.35 -17.90 -18.63
N ARG A 269 -9.31 -18.76 -18.27
CA ARG A 269 -10.61 -18.88 -18.97
C ARG A 269 -10.47 -18.96 -20.48
N ASP A 270 -9.55 -19.80 -20.96
CA ASP A 270 -9.26 -20.03 -22.39
C ASP A 270 -8.71 -18.84 -23.19
N GLN A 271 -8.34 -17.74 -22.51
CA GLN A 271 -7.69 -16.58 -23.11
C GLN A 271 -6.26 -16.45 -22.61
N ILE A 272 -5.35 -16.04 -23.49
CA ILE A 272 -3.96 -15.71 -23.13
C ILE A 272 -3.95 -14.29 -22.59
N HIS A 273 -3.38 -14.14 -21.40
CA HIS A 273 -3.16 -12.87 -20.72
C HIS A 273 -1.68 -12.54 -20.71
N ARG A 274 -1.35 -11.28 -20.86
CA ARG A 274 0.00 -10.74 -20.71
C ARG A 274 0.05 -9.78 -19.53
N VAL A 275 1.12 -9.92 -18.75
CA VAL A 275 1.45 -9.01 -17.64
C VAL A 275 2.87 -8.51 -17.89
N HIS A 276 3.03 -7.19 -18.04
CA HIS A 276 4.33 -6.57 -18.29
C HIS A 276 5.24 -6.50 -17.06
N LEU A 277 4.69 -6.80 -15.88
CA LEU A 277 5.46 -6.91 -14.64
C LEU A 277 6.04 -8.31 -14.52
N PRO A 278 7.39 -8.45 -14.42
CA PRO A 278 8.02 -9.74 -14.29
C PRO A 278 7.70 -10.47 -12.98
N GLY A 279 7.89 -11.79 -12.97
CA GLY A 279 7.81 -12.62 -11.77
C GLY A 279 6.48 -13.31 -11.54
N ARG A 280 6.55 -14.55 -11.03
CA ARG A 280 5.40 -15.43 -10.77
C ARG A 280 4.38 -14.82 -9.81
N PHE A 281 4.84 -14.05 -8.81
CA PHE A 281 3.96 -13.36 -7.89
C PHE A 281 3.06 -12.31 -8.59
N ASN A 282 3.52 -11.72 -9.71
CA ASN A 282 2.70 -10.81 -10.51
C ASN A 282 1.65 -11.56 -11.34
N VAL A 283 1.90 -12.80 -11.73
CA VAL A 283 0.85 -13.69 -12.27
C VAL A 283 -0.23 -13.93 -11.22
N LEU A 284 0.14 -14.22 -9.97
CA LEU A 284 -0.81 -14.41 -8.87
C LEU A 284 -1.63 -13.13 -8.58
N ASN A 285 -0.98 -11.95 -8.63
CA ASN A 285 -1.66 -10.65 -8.48
C ASN A 285 -2.66 -10.42 -9.63
N ALA A 286 -2.29 -10.79 -10.86
CA ALA A 286 -3.17 -10.72 -12.02
C ALA A 286 -4.36 -11.68 -11.91
N VAL A 287 -4.15 -12.90 -11.40
CA VAL A 287 -5.24 -13.84 -11.10
C VAL A 287 -6.23 -13.23 -10.10
N ALA A 288 -5.75 -12.61 -9.02
CA ALA A 288 -6.61 -11.90 -8.07
C ALA A 288 -7.45 -10.81 -8.77
N ALA A 289 -6.82 -9.99 -9.61
CA ALA A 289 -7.49 -8.93 -10.35
C ALA A 289 -8.53 -9.48 -11.37
N CYS A 290 -8.21 -10.57 -12.08
CA CYS A 290 -9.14 -11.25 -12.96
C CYS A 290 -10.35 -11.82 -12.20
N ARG A 291 -10.13 -12.40 -11.01
CA ARG A 291 -11.22 -12.92 -10.16
C ARG A 291 -12.11 -11.79 -9.63
N VAL A 292 -11.54 -10.62 -9.31
CA VAL A 292 -12.31 -9.41 -8.98
C VAL A 292 -13.20 -9.00 -10.16
N ALA A 293 -12.63 -8.89 -11.35
CA ALA A 293 -13.35 -8.52 -12.56
C ALA A 293 -14.51 -9.49 -12.85
N GLU A 294 -14.26 -10.80 -12.76
CA GLU A 294 -15.28 -11.86 -12.91
C GLU A 294 -16.42 -11.68 -11.91
N ARG A 295 -16.10 -11.41 -10.62
CA ARG A 295 -17.10 -11.18 -9.57
C ARG A 295 -17.92 -9.91 -9.79
N LEU A 296 -17.34 -8.90 -10.45
CA LEU A 296 -18.03 -7.66 -10.81
C LEU A 296 -18.76 -7.73 -12.15
N GLY A 297 -18.77 -8.91 -12.80
CA GLY A 297 -19.53 -9.18 -14.03
C GLY A 297 -18.82 -8.80 -15.32
N LEU A 298 -17.50 -8.58 -15.29
CA LEU A 298 -16.71 -8.27 -16.48
C LEU A 298 -16.28 -9.55 -17.22
N GLY A 299 -16.30 -9.48 -18.55
CA GLY A 299 -15.83 -10.58 -19.41
C GLY A 299 -14.29 -10.61 -19.53
N THR A 300 -13.79 -11.74 -20.05
CA THR A 300 -12.35 -11.99 -20.25
C THR A 300 -11.65 -10.98 -21.17
N GLN A 301 -12.35 -10.34 -22.08
CA GLN A 301 -11.78 -9.30 -22.93
C GLN A 301 -11.29 -8.09 -22.11
N ALA A 302 -12.03 -7.72 -21.07
CA ALA A 302 -11.60 -6.63 -20.20
C ALA A 302 -10.34 -7.00 -19.39
N THR A 303 -10.24 -8.26 -18.94
CA THR A 303 -9.04 -8.73 -18.21
C THR A 303 -7.81 -8.80 -19.11
N VAL A 304 -7.96 -9.26 -20.34
CA VAL A 304 -6.88 -9.25 -21.35
C VAL A 304 -6.41 -7.82 -21.62
N ALA A 305 -7.33 -6.94 -22.00
CA ALA A 305 -7.01 -5.57 -22.38
C ALA A 305 -6.45 -4.75 -21.20
N GLY A 306 -7.03 -4.91 -20.00
CA GLY A 306 -6.59 -4.16 -18.82
C GLY A 306 -5.21 -4.58 -18.32
N LEU A 307 -4.89 -5.86 -18.31
CA LEU A 307 -3.56 -6.34 -17.93
C LEU A 307 -2.50 -5.95 -18.97
N ASP A 308 -2.81 -6.00 -20.26
CA ASP A 308 -1.90 -5.60 -21.32
C ASP A 308 -1.67 -4.07 -21.33
N ALA A 309 -2.64 -3.28 -20.94
CA ALA A 309 -2.51 -1.82 -20.83
C ALA A 309 -1.63 -1.38 -19.65
N LEU A 310 -1.50 -2.20 -18.60
CA LEU A 310 -0.70 -1.88 -17.41
C LEU A 310 0.76 -2.26 -17.63
N THR A 311 1.56 -1.31 -18.13
CA THR A 311 2.98 -1.56 -18.47
C THR A 311 3.90 -1.56 -17.26
N SER A 312 3.59 -0.82 -16.19
CA SER A 312 4.38 -0.79 -14.96
C SER A 312 3.55 -0.33 -13.76
N VAL A 313 4.03 -0.64 -12.56
CA VAL A 313 3.57 -0.05 -11.30
C VAL A 313 4.80 0.52 -10.59
N ARG A 314 4.82 1.83 -10.39
CA ARG A 314 6.00 2.55 -9.91
C ARG A 314 6.57 1.94 -8.63
N GLY A 315 7.87 1.58 -8.67
CA GLY A 315 8.59 0.99 -7.56
C GLY A 315 8.08 -0.37 -7.08
N ARG A 316 7.39 -1.12 -7.94
CA ARG A 316 6.89 -2.47 -7.65
C ARG A 316 7.38 -3.45 -8.71
N PHE A 317 8.60 -3.92 -8.55
CA PHE A 317 9.33 -4.70 -9.55
C PHE A 317 9.25 -4.01 -10.92
N GLU A 318 9.43 -2.69 -10.87
CA GLU A 318 9.29 -1.77 -11.99
C GLU A 318 10.48 -1.94 -12.93
N ARG A 319 10.23 -2.42 -14.14
CA ARG A 319 11.25 -2.58 -15.16
C ARG A 319 11.66 -1.21 -15.72
N ILE A 320 12.97 -0.99 -15.81
CA ILE A 320 13.56 0.22 -16.39
C ILE A 320 14.01 -0.06 -17.81
N ASP A 321 13.21 0.36 -18.78
CA ASP A 321 13.45 0.13 -20.19
C ASP A 321 14.34 1.20 -20.81
N VAL A 322 15.46 0.75 -21.41
CA VAL A 322 16.29 1.56 -22.31
C VAL A 322 16.58 0.72 -23.56
N VAL A 323 16.19 1.23 -24.70
CA VAL A 323 16.34 0.52 -25.98
C VAL A 323 17.82 0.28 -26.29
N GLY A 324 18.17 -0.98 -26.53
CA GLY A 324 19.56 -1.39 -26.81
C GLY A 324 20.36 -1.78 -25.57
N SER A 325 19.76 -1.77 -24.39
CA SER A 325 20.39 -2.30 -23.17
C SER A 325 20.64 -3.80 -23.29
N ASP A 326 21.82 -4.22 -22.84
CA ASP A 326 22.23 -5.62 -22.73
C ASP A 326 22.05 -6.19 -21.30
N VAL A 327 21.46 -5.42 -20.38
CA VAL A 327 21.11 -5.83 -19.02
C VAL A 327 19.68 -5.46 -18.72
N GLU A 328 19.02 -6.26 -17.86
CA GLU A 328 17.69 -5.97 -17.34
C GLU A 328 17.81 -5.31 -15.97
N VAL A 329 17.04 -4.25 -15.73
CA VAL A 329 17.03 -3.54 -14.43
C VAL A 329 15.61 -3.39 -13.93
N VAL A 330 15.40 -3.71 -12.65
CA VAL A 330 14.13 -3.48 -11.96
C VAL A 330 14.34 -2.67 -10.67
N VAL A 331 13.36 -1.83 -10.36
CA VAL A 331 13.28 -1.07 -9.10
C VAL A 331 12.16 -1.61 -8.25
N ASP A 332 12.44 -1.90 -6.98
CA ASP A 332 11.45 -2.46 -6.06
C ASP A 332 11.48 -1.81 -4.65
N TYR A 333 10.34 -1.80 -4.00
CA TYR A 333 10.19 -1.27 -2.64
C TYR A 333 10.60 -2.25 -1.53
N SER A 334 11.24 -3.35 -1.84
CA SER A 334 11.67 -4.39 -0.91
C SER A 334 12.72 -3.87 0.07
N HIS A 335 12.27 -3.41 1.24
CA HIS A 335 13.09 -2.81 2.30
C HIS A 335 13.06 -3.64 3.61
N LYS A 336 12.64 -4.92 3.52
CA LYS A 336 12.53 -5.88 4.61
C LYS A 336 13.07 -7.23 4.18
N PRO A 337 13.52 -8.09 5.13
CA PRO A 337 14.11 -9.38 4.81
C PRO A 337 13.25 -10.25 3.89
N ASP A 338 12.00 -10.53 4.28
CA ASP A 338 11.09 -11.38 3.51
C ASP A 338 10.79 -10.83 2.11
N ALA A 339 10.61 -9.49 2.02
CA ALA A 339 10.35 -8.83 0.74
C ALA A 339 11.57 -8.89 -0.18
N LEU A 340 12.77 -8.64 0.34
CA LEU A 340 14.02 -8.74 -0.39
C LEU A 340 14.24 -10.18 -0.89
N ALA A 341 14.04 -11.17 -0.02
CA ALA A 341 14.12 -12.59 -0.39
C ALA A 341 13.13 -12.94 -1.52
N ALA A 342 11.89 -12.47 -1.43
CA ALA A 342 10.87 -12.72 -2.45
C ALA A 342 11.25 -12.06 -3.80
N ALA A 343 11.72 -10.82 -3.77
CA ALA A 343 12.16 -10.09 -4.97
C ALA A 343 13.36 -10.79 -5.64
N LEU A 344 14.37 -11.20 -4.85
CA LEU A 344 15.56 -11.87 -5.39
C LEU A 344 15.26 -13.27 -5.92
N ARG A 345 14.41 -14.06 -5.25
CA ARG A 345 13.97 -15.36 -5.79
C ARG A 345 13.20 -15.21 -7.09
N ALA A 346 12.32 -14.21 -7.17
CA ALA A 346 11.59 -13.95 -8.40
C ALA A 346 12.51 -13.45 -9.53
N ALA A 347 13.50 -12.61 -9.22
CA ALA A 347 14.51 -12.20 -10.16
C ALA A 347 15.35 -13.40 -10.65
N ARG A 348 15.77 -14.29 -9.76
CA ARG A 348 16.52 -15.51 -10.10
C ARG A 348 15.72 -16.45 -11.02
N GLU A 349 14.40 -16.55 -10.84
CA GLU A 349 13.53 -17.39 -11.69
C GLU A 349 13.51 -16.93 -13.17
N ILE A 350 13.78 -15.65 -13.42
CA ILE A 350 13.72 -15.03 -14.77
C ILE A 350 15.07 -14.54 -15.30
N ALA A 351 16.08 -14.43 -14.44
CA ALA A 351 17.43 -14.03 -14.84
C ALA A 351 18.10 -15.13 -15.66
N ALA A 352 18.59 -14.76 -16.86
CA ALA A 352 19.34 -15.67 -17.71
C ALA A 352 20.83 -15.71 -17.35
N GLY A 353 21.34 -14.70 -16.66
CA GLY A 353 22.74 -14.52 -16.31
C GLY A 353 22.91 -14.12 -14.84
N GLU A 354 23.94 -13.29 -14.60
CA GLU A 354 24.28 -12.78 -13.28
C GLU A 354 23.10 -12.03 -12.63
N LEU A 355 22.82 -12.30 -11.36
CA LEU A 355 21.86 -11.54 -10.54
C LEU A 355 22.62 -10.58 -9.63
N VAL A 356 22.41 -9.28 -9.84
CA VAL A 356 23.01 -8.21 -9.04
C VAL A 356 21.93 -7.56 -8.17
N VAL A 357 22.23 -7.29 -6.91
CA VAL A 357 21.31 -6.53 -6.03
C VAL A 357 22.00 -5.27 -5.51
N VAL A 358 21.27 -4.14 -5.56
CA VAL A 358 21.63 -2.86 -4.92
C VAL A 358 20.63 -2.59 -3.83
N PHE A 359 21.07 -2.45 -2.58
CA PHE A 359 20.15 -2.12 -1.49
C PHE A 359 20.85 -1.48 -0.29
N GLY A 360 20.06 -0.87 0.57
CA GLY A 360 20.46 -0.35 1.86
C GLY A 360 19.33 -0.53 2.88
N ALA A 361 19.53 0.02 4.06
CA ALA A 361 18.52 0.04 5.12
C ALA A 361 18.29 1.45 5.66
N GLY A 362 17.06 1.74 6.08
CA GLY A 362 16.71 3.02 6.68
C GLY A 362 17.31 3.18 8.08
N GLY A 363 17.83 4.38 8.40
CA GLY A 363 18.19 4.79 9.74
C GLY A 363 16.95 5.11 10.60
N ASP A 364 17.13 5.22 11.93
CA ASP A 364 16.06 5.45 12.92
C ASP A 364 14.90 4.44 12.79
N ARG A 365 15.24 3.20 12.48
CA ARG A 365 14.33 2.06 12.26
C ARG A 365 14.88 0.81 12.93
N ASP A 366 14.14 -0.29 12.82
CA ASP A 366 14.55 -1.59 13.31
C ASP A 366 15.92 -1.98 12.72
N ARG A 367 16.92 -2.10 13.60
CA ARG A 367 18.30 -2.46 13.25
C ARG A 367 18.48 -3.98 13.08
N THR A 368 17.61 -4.78 13.71
CA THR A 368 17.75 -6.24 13.71
C THR A 368 17.58 -6.86 12.32
N LYS A 369 16.88 -6.17 11.43
CA LYS A 369 16.70 -6.60 10.04
C LYS A 369 17.95 -6.44 9.17
N ARG A 370 18.92 -5.55 9.55
CA ARG A 370 20.07 -5.18 8.72
C ARG A 370 20.96 -6.38 8.39
N PRO A 371 21.46 -7.16 9.39
CA PRO A 371 22.23 -8.37 9.11
C PRO A 371 21.43 -9.42 8.34
N GLN A 372 20.13 -9.57 8.64
CA GLN A 372 19.27 -10.52 7.95
C GLN A 372 19.16 -10.20 6.44
N MET A 373 19.03 -8.91 6.09
CA MET A 373 19.01 -8.48 4.69
C MET A 373 20.36 -8.75 4.01
N GLY A 374 21.48 -8.55 4.71
CA GLY A 374 22.82 -8.89 4.23
C GLY A 374 22.94 -10.39 3.91
N THR A 375 22.56 -11.25 4.85
CA THR A 375 22.56 -12.72 4.64
C THR A 375 21.73 -13.11 3.42
N ILE A 376 20.50 -12.61 3.32
CA ILE A 376 19.60 -12.91 2.21
C ILE A 376 20.19 -12.47 0.87
N ALA A 377 20.77 -11.28 0.81
CA ALA A 377 21.37 -10.76 -0.40
C ALA A 377 22.57 -11.62 -0.85
N ALA A 378 23.46 -11.97 0.09
CA ALA A 378 24.62 -12.80 -0.17
C ALA A 378 24.27 -14.24 -0.60
N GLU A 379 23.17 -14.79 -0.06
CA GLU A 379 22.70 -16.15 -0.43
C GLU A 379 22.01 -16.21 -1.79
N LEU A 380 21.30 -15.14 -2.19
CA LEU A 380 20.39 -15.19 -3.34
C LEU A 380 20.91 -14.45 -4.59
N ALA A 381 21.85 -13.49 -4.43
CA ALA A 381 22.44 -12.75 -5.53
C ALA A 381 23.89 -13.19 -5.78
N ASP A 382 24.34 -13.07 -7.03
CA ASP A 382 25.73 -13.35 -7.42
C ASP A 382 26.66 -12.19 -7.08
N ARG A 383 26.12 -10.95 -7.07
CA ARG A 383 26.80 -9.73 -6.67
C ARG A 383 25.90 -8.84 -5.83
N VAL A 384 26.44 -8.32 -4.76
CA VAL A 384 25.74 -7.47 -3.80
C VAL A 384 26.41 -6.11 -3.77
N VAL A 385 25.63 -5.04 -3.95
CA VAL A 385 26.08 -3.65 -3.76
C VAL A 385 25.32 -3.07 -2.59
N VAL A 386 26.01 -2.87 -1.47
CA VAL A 386 25.42 -2.29 -0.26
C VAL A 386 25.63 -0.79 -0.23
N THR A 387 24.55 -0.03 -0.03
CA THR A 387 24.57 1.43 -0.12
C THR A 387 23.62 2.10 0.91
N SER A 388 23.55 3.43 0.88
CA SER A 388 22.57 4.18 1.67
C SER A 388 21.15 4.03 1.12
N ASP A 389 20.19 3.95 2.03
CA ASP A 389 18.75 4.13 1.72
C ASP A 389 18.31 5.55 2.16
N ASN A 390 17.68 5.68 3.33
CA ASN A 390 17.42 6.93 4.03
C ASN A 390 18.14 6.87 5.39
N PRO A 391 19.40 7.29 5.51
CA PRO A 391 20.14 7.16 6.77
C PRO A 391 19.55 8.00 7.90
N ARG A 392 18.80 9.07 7.59
CA ARG A 392 18.22 9.99 8.57
C ARG A 392 19.27 10.51 9.53
N THR A 393 19.11 10.33 10.85
CA THR A 393 20.07 10.83 11.85
C THR A 393 21.24 9.88 12.11
N GLU A 394 21.18 8.63 11.62
CA GLU A 394 22.28 7.66 11.77
C GLU A 394 23.37 7.88 10.71
N ASP A 395 24.61 7.52 11.06
CA ASP A 395 25.73 7.49 10.11
C ASP A 395 25.52 6.37 9.08
N PRO A 396 25.49 6.70 7.75
CA PRO A 396 25.32 5.71 6.70
C PRO A 396 26.36 4.59 6.73
N ALA A 397 27.61 4.87 7.11
CA ALA A 397 28.66 3.86 7.20
C ALA A 397 28.33 2.81 8.27
N THR A 398 27.84 3.23 9.43
CA THR A 398 27.40 2.33 10.50
C THR A 398 26.25 1.40 10.04
N ILE A 399 25.28 1.95 9.30
CA ILE A 399 24.16 1.14 8.76
C ILE A 399 24.69 0.07 7.80
N ILE A 400 25.63 0.45 6.92
CA ILE A 400 26.26 -0.45 5.95
C ILE A 400 27.06 -1.55 6.66
N GLU A 401 27.85 -1.21 7.69
CA GLU A 401 28.60 -2.19 8.50
C GLU A 401 27.67 -3.23 9.14
N GLU A 402 26.53 -2.81 9.67
CA GLU A 402 25.54 -3.72 10.22
C GLU A 402 24.92 -4.65 9.18
N ILE A 403 24.69 -4.18 7.95
CA ILE A 403 24.24 -5.02 6.84
C ILE A 403 25.32 -6.05 6.49
N ILE A 404 26.57 -5.61 6.33
CA ILE A 404 27.71 -6.45 5.96
C ILE A 404 27.99 -7.53 7.01
N SER A 405 27.75 -7.25 8.28
CA SER A 405 27.93 -8.22 9.36
C SER A 405 27.08 -9.50 9.15
N GLY A 406 26.07 -9.43 8.31
CA GLY A 406 25.26 -10.58 7.88
C GLY A 406 25.76 -11.28 6.61
N CYS A 407 26.79 -10.75 5.93
CA CYS A 407 27.34 -11.35 4.71
C CYS A 407 28.53 -12.25 5.08
N PRO A 408 28.41 -13.57 4.97
CA PRO A 408 29.45 -14.49 5.44
C PRO A 408 30.75 -14.43 4.60
N ASP A 409 30.62 -14.12 3.30
CA ASP A 409 31.73 -14.03 2.36
C ASP A 409 31.71 -12.67 1.66
N ALA A 410 32.78 -11.89 1.84
CA ALA A 410 32.85 -10.52 1.33
C ALA A 410 33.30 -10.40 -0.14
N GLU A 411 33.65 -11.48 -0.80
CA GLU A 411 34.24 -11.45 -2.16
C GLU A 411 33.28 -10.93 -3.23
N ASN A 412 31.97 -11.14 -3.06
CA ASN A 412 30.93 -10.68 -3.98
C ASN A 412 30.19 -9.41 -3.47
N VAL A 413 30.66 -8.80 -2.38
CA VAL A 413 30.04 -7.62 -1.77
C VAL A 413 30.84 -6.37 -2.08
N ILE A 414 30.19 -5.41 -2.72
CA ILE A 414 30.71 -4.07 -3.00
C ILE A 414 30.04 -3.08 -2.05
N VAL A 415 30.81 -2.19 -1.47
CA VAL A 415 30.32 -1.11 -0.62
C VAL A 415 30.47 0.21 -1.35
N GLU A 416 29.36 0.90 -1.56
CA GLU A 416 29.34 2.24 -2.10
C GLU A 416 28.29 3.07 -1.33
N VAL A 417 28.76 4.08 -0.62
CA VAL A 417 27.89 4.86 0.30
C VAL A 417 26.92 5.73 -0.50
N ASP A 418 27.40 6.36 -1.58
CA ASP A 418 26.53 7.14 -2.45
C ASP A 418 25.64 6.21 -3.28
N ARG A 419 24.32 6.36 -3.11
CA ARG A 419 23.36 5.47 -3.78
C ARG A 419 23.35 5.63 -5.31
N ARG A 420 23.66 6.82 -5.82
CA ARG A 420 23.78 7.05 -7.26
C ARG A 420 24.96 6.28 -7.83
N ASP A 421 26.12 6.43 -7.20
CA ASP A 421 27.35 5.75 -7.60
C ASP A 421 27.21 4.24 -7.42
N ALA A 422 26.52 3.77 -6.39
CA ALA A 422 26.20 2.36 -6.20
C ALA A 422 25.36 1.77 -7.36
N ILE A 423 24.34 2.50 -7.81
CA ILE A 423 23.52 2.09 -8.96
C ILE A 423 24.38 2.10 -10.25
N ASP A 424 25.24 3.11 -10.43
CA ASP A 424 26.16 3.21 -11.57
C ASP A 424 27.16 2.06 -11.58
N VAL A 425 27.75 1.71 -10.43
CA VAL A 425 28.65 0.55 -10.29
C VAL A 425 27.94 -0.75 -10.60
N ALA A 426 26.72 -0.93 -10.09
CA ALA A 426 25.95 -2.14 -10.33
C ALA A 426 25.58 -2.32 -11.81
N VAL A 427 25.00 -1.29 -12.43
CA VAL A 427 24.55 -1.33 -13.82
C VAL A 427 25.73 -1.33 -14.79
N GLY A 428 26.73 -0.45 -14.56
CA GLY A 428 27.92 -0.33 -15.42
C GLY A 428 28.81 -1.56 -15.39
N GLY A 429 28.95 -2.19 -14.22
CA GLY A 429 29.78 -3.37 -14.01
C GLY A 429 29.08 -4.72 -14.26
N ALA A 430 27.79 -4.75 -14.54
CA ALA A 430 27.04 -5.98 -14.78
C ALA A 430 27.47 -6.66 -16.09
N ALA A 431 27.53 -7.98 -16.11
CA ALA A 431 27.80 -8.75 -17.33
C ALA A 431 26.63 -8.61 -18.33
N PRO A 432 26.88 -8.71 -19.66
CA PRO A 432 25.80 -8.81 -20.63
C PRO A 432 24.81 -9.93 -20.28
N GLY A 433 23.52 -9.67 -20.34
CA GLY A 433 22.46 -10.59 -19.90
C GLY A 433 22.21 -10.64 -18.40
N ALA A 434 22.89 -9.83 -17.60
CA ALA A 434 22.64 -9.74 -16.16
C ALA A 434 21.26 -9.14 -15.84
N PHE A 435 20.77 -9.48 -14.63
CA PHE A 435 19.56 -8.92 -14.06
C PHE A 435 19.90 -8.14 -12.78
N VAL A 436 19.61 -6.86 -12.75
CA VAL A 436 19.92 -5.95 -11.63
C VAL A 436 18.64 -5.59 -10.88
N VAL A 437 18.60 -5.86 -9.58
CA VAL A 437 17.50 -5.46 -8.68
C VAL A 437 17.96 -4.29 -7.82
N ILE A 438 17.31 -3.14 -7.96
CA ILE A 438 17.52 -1.97 -7.10
C ILE A 438 16.38 -1.96 -6.07
N ALA A 439 16.72 -2.32 -4.81
CA ALA A 439 15.76 -2.53 -3.76
C ALA A 439 15.81 -1.46 -2.65
N GLY A 440 14.67 -1.27 -1.98
CA GLY A 440 14.53 -0.42 -0.79
C GLY A 440 13.58 0.75 -1.00
N LYS A 441 13.94 1.71 -1.86
CA LYS A 441 13.19 2.97 -2.04
C LYS A 441 11.97 2.84 -2.94
N GLY A 442 12.03 2.01 -3.96
CA GLY A 442 10.91 1.79 -4.89
C GLY A 442 10.39 3.09 -5.48
N HIS A 443 9.18 3.49 -5.11
CA HIS A 443 8.50 4.70 -5.60
C HIS A 443 8.94 6.01 -4.94
N GLU A 444 9.79 5.97 -3.91
CA GLU A 444 10.26 7.17 -3.22
C GLU A 444 11.07 8.07 -4.16
N THR A 445 10.79 9.37 -4.11
CA THR A 445 11.46 10.39 -4.96
C THR A 445 12.42 11.26 -4.17
N THR A 446 12.74 10.87 -2.95
CA THR A 446 13.64 11.64 -2.08
C THR A 446 14.49 10.73 -1.23
N GLN A 447 15.68 11.20 -0.86
CA GLN A 447 16.54 10.60 0.15
C GLN A 447 16.69 11.56 1.33
N THR A 448 16.62 11.03 2.56
CA THR A 448 16.77 11.82 3.79
C THR A 448 18.11 11.50 4.43
N ILE A 449 19.01 12.51 4.51
CA ILE A 449 20.33 12.44 5.10
C ILE A 449 20.42 13.51 6.20
N GLY A 450 20.60 13.11 7.45
CA GLY A 450 20.44 14.01 8.58
C GLY A 450 19.03 14.58 8.63
N THR A 451 18.94 15.90 8.59
CA THR A 451 17.68 16.66 8.51
C THR A 451 17.34 17.10 7.09
N GLU A 452 18.24 16.88 6.14
CA GLU A 452 18.05 17.29 4.75
C GLU A 452 17.28 16.24 3.97
N ARG A 453 16.41 16.71 3.09
CA ARG A 453 15.67 15.88 2.15
C ARG A 453 16.03 16.30 0.74
N ILE A 454 16.77 15.45 0.04
CA ILE A 454 17.25 15.68 -1.32
C ILE A 454 16.38 14.92 -2.32
N GLU A 455 16.26 15.42 -3.54
CA GLU A 455 15.60 14.71 -4.63
C GLU A 455 16.42 13.51 -5.07
N PHE A 456 15.80 12.34 -5.07
CA PHE A 456 16.44 11.10 -5.46
C PHE A 456 15.39 10.09 -5.92
N ASP A 457 15.54 9.57 -7.14
CA ASP A 457 14.63 8.61 -7.76
C ASP A 457 15.46 7.45 -8.36
N ASP A 458 15.33 6.25 -7.78
CA ASP A 458 16.04 5.05 -8.23
C ASP A 458 15.80 4.78 -9.73
N ALA A 459 14.58 4.94 -10.21
CA ALA A 459 14.22 4.67 -11.61
C ALA A 459 14.90 5.65 -12.58
N ALA A 460 14.97 6.92 -12.19
CA ALA A 460 15.65 7.94 -12.99
C ALA A 460 17.18 7.72 -13.04
N VAL A 461 17.78 7.37 -11.90
CA VAL A 461 19.21 7.07 -11.79
C VAL A 461 19.56 5.81 -12.59
N ALA A 462 18.77 4.74 -12.45
CA ALA A 462 18.95 3.50 -13.19
C ALA A 462 18.86 3.71 -14.71
N ARG A 463 17.89 4.50 -15.16
CA ARG A 463 17.75 4.85 -16.58
C ARG A 463 18.99 5.59 -17.11
N ALA A 464 19.48 6.57 -16.37
CA ALA A 464 20.70 7.29 -16.74
C ALA A 464 21.94 6.37 -16.76
N ALA A 465 22.04 5.43 -15.82
CA ALA A 465 23.11 4.43 -15.80
C ALA A 465 23.07 3.50 -17.04
N LEU A 466 21.86 3.03 -17.40
CA LEU A 466 21.66 2.22 -18.62
C LEU A 466 22.00 3.00 -19.89
N GLU A 467 21.62 4.27 -19.98
CA GLU A 467 21.94 5.13 -21.13
C GLU A 467 23.46 5.35 -21.28
N ARG A 468 24.20 5.49 -20.18
CA ARG A 468 25.68 5.58 -20.21
C ARG A 468 26.34 4.29 -20.66
N ARG A 469 25.73 3.14 -20.37
CA ARG A 469 26.21 1.83 -20.75
C ARG A 469 26.09 1.55 -22.27
N LEU A 470 25.20 2.25 -22.99
CA LEU A 470 25.00 2.02 -24.42
C LEU A 470 26.26 2.31 -25.23
N PRO A 471 26.63 1.42 -26.21
CA PRO A 471 27.77 1.65 -27.09
C PRO A 471 27.63 2.97 -27.88
N GLY A 472 28.64 3.82 -27.83
CA GLY A 472 28.70 5.08 -28.58
C GLY A 472 28.26 6.34 -27.82
N ARG A 473 27.80 6.25 -26.55
CA ARG A 473 27.55 7.40 -25.71
C ARG A 473 28.59 7.60 -24.57
N GLY A 474 29.52 6.68 -24.42
CA GLY A 474 30.68 6.83 -23.56
C GLY A 474 31.74 7.75 -24.21
N GLY A 475 31.43 9.04 -24.28
CA GLY A 475 32.29 10.07 -24.81
C GLY A 475 32.77 10.99 -23.69
N THR A 476 34.04 10.87 -23.37
CA THR A 476 34.93 11.85 -22.69
C THR A 476 34.54 12.24 -21.29
N LEU A 477 35.24 11.64 -20.33
CA LEU A 477 35.62 12.28 -19.09
C LEU A 477 36.55 13.45 -19.36
#